data_18af8c33fa98e125580636cec0f481b7
#
_entry.id   18af8c33fa98e125580636cec0f481b7
#
_cell.length_a   1.000
_cell.length_b   1.000
_cell.length_c   1.000
_cell.angle_alpha   90.00
_cell.angle_beta   90.00
_cell.angle_gamma   90.00
#
_symmetry.space_group_name_H-M   'P 1'
#
loop_
_entity.id
_entity.type
_entity.pdbx_description
1 polymer ?
#
loop_
_entity_poly.entity_id
_entity_poly.type
_entity_poly.pdbx_seq_one_letter_code
_entity_poly.pdbx_strand_id
1 'polypeptide(L)'
;MKECGRIPFWVLPFLSMVKLYLCEDDSIQLEYYAGLLRRLISENSQTADFQGAYPDPEAFLEGVVDSLSEEDGALFFLDICLPEASMDGLELAGILRKRYPASQIVFLTSEAQYAVQTYEYRLEVLDYLVKEPLDLLASGEEKLQNRLQNILKRCLEKEKYGSYREQKKIKLGTKEGYICLDPESVFCANAVKERHQIELYLDHRKILSPVTLDQAKNCLGDGFRFCNKSCLVNLKKIRSVDLKERFLWLENGMRCEISFREVQFFKKYGRQQGG
;
A
#
# COMPACT_ATOMS: atom_id res chain seq x y z
N MET A 1 21.55 -35.07 -1.21
CA MET A 1 20.32 -34.51 -0.65
C MET A 1 20.72 -33.25 0.10
N LYS A 2 20.52 -32.06 -0.51
CA LYS A 2 20.79 -30.75 0.12
C LYS A 2 19.47 -30.26 0.72
N GLU A 3 19.47 -30.06 2.02
CA GLU A 3 18.34 -29.53 2.79
C GLU A 3 17.94 -28.16 2.26
N CYS A 4 16.68 -28.08 1.86
CA CYS A 4 16.03 -26.82 1.51
C CYS A 4 15.90 -26.00 2.81
N GLY A 5 16.65 -24.89 2.90
CA GLY A 5 16.72 -24.04 4.08
C GLY A 5 15.31 -23.54 4.46
N ARG A 6 14.80 -24.00 5.60
CA ARG A 6 13.61 -23.42 6.25
C ARG A 6 13.92 -21.96 6.58
N ILE A 7 13.12 -21.07 6.02
CA ILE A 7 13.13 -19.64 6.43
C ILE A 7 12.84 -19.62 7.93
N PRO A 8 13.68 -19.00 8.76
CA PRO A 8 13.46 -18.97 10.20
C PRO A 8 12.13 -18.27 10.51
N PHE A 9 11.36 -18.82 11.44
CA PHE A 9 10.02 -18.35 11.86
C PHE A 9 9.95 -16.84 12.25
N TRP A 10 11.07 -16.25 12.65
CA TRP A 10 11.17 -14.82 13.01
C TRP A 10 11.43 -13.87 11.82
N VAL A 11 11.51 -14.39 10.58
CA VAL A 11 11.63 -13.60 9.33
C VAL A 11 10.25 -13.41 8.66
N LEU A 12 9.18 -14.03 9.16
CA LEU A 12 7.83 -13.70 8.72
C LEU A 12 7.53 -12.27 9.20
N PRO A 13 7.23 -11.31 8.28
CA PRO A 13 6.76 -10.01 8.74
C PRO A 13 5.52 -10.28 9.60
N PHE A 14 5.43 -9.65 10.77
CA PHE A 14 4.20 -9.55 11.54
C PHE A 14 3.15 -9.01 10.56
N LEU A 15 2.31 -9.86 10.02
CA LEU A 15 1.10 -9.43 9.35
C LEU A 15 0.26 -8.82 10.45
N SER A 16 0.23 -7.50 10.51
CA SER A 16 -0.71 -6.79 11.36
C SER A 16 -2.11 -7.27 10.96
N MET A 17 -2.88 -7.75 11.94
CA MET A 17 -4.26 -8.17 11.69
C MET A 17 -5.07 -6.94 11.32
N VAL A 18 -5.80 -7.00 10.21
CA VAL A 18 -6.70 -5.91 9.80
C VAL A 18 -7.86 -5.82 10.79
N LYS A 19 -8.02 -4.66 11.41
CA LYS A 19 -9.10 -4.41 12.36
C LYS A 19 -10.34 -3.92 11.63
N LEU A 20 -11.49 -4.59 11.85
CA LEU A 20 -12.77 -4.24 11.22
C LEU A 20 -13.68 -3.52 12.19
N TYR A 21 -14.32 -2.46 11.71
CA TYR A 21 -15.28 -1.64 12.46
C TYR A 21 -16.52 -1.38 11.59
N LEU A 22 -17.69 -1.29 12.23
CA LEU A 22 -18.97 -1.02 11.57
C LEU A 22 -19.67 0.15 12.27
N CYS A 23 -20.16 1.12 11.48
CA CYS A 23 -21.06 2.19 11.92
C CYS A 23 -22.38 2.11 11.16
N GLU A 24 -23.50 1.98 11.87
CA GLU A 24 -24.85 1.77 11.35
C GLU A 24 -25.88 2.14 12.40
N ASP A 25 -26.79 3.05 12.13
CA ASP A 25 -27.79 3.54 13.12
C ASP A 25 -29.02 2.64 13.25
N ASP A 26 -29.43 1.95 12.17
CA ASP A 26 -30.51 0.97 12.25
C ASP A 26 -30.08 -0.27 13.03
N SER A 27 -30.69 -0.51 14.18
CA SER A 27 -30.31 -1.60 15.07
C SER A 27 -30.43 -3.00 14.46
N ILE A 28 -31.40 -3.22 13.55
CA ILE A 28 -31.62 -4.50 12.89
C ILE A 28 -30.53 -4.72 11.84
N GLN A 29 -30.21 -3.70 11.05
CA GLN A 29 -29.13 -3.73 10.07
C GLN A 29 -27.76 -3.84 10.73
N LEU A 30 -27.54 -3.10 11.83
CA LEU A 30 -26.32 -3.18 12.64
C LEU A 30 -26.03 -4.61 13.09
N GLU A 31 -27.02 -5.28 13.69
CA GLU A 31 -26.87 -6.67 14.14
C GLU A 31 -26.65 -7.64 12.98
N TYR A 32 -27.39 -7.45 11.88
CA TYR A 32 -27.28 -8.28 10.68
C TYR A 32 -25.86 -8.19 10.07
N TYR A 33 -25.37 -6.97 9.77
CA TYR A 33 -24.05 -6.78 9.19
C TYR A 33 -22.93 -7.15 10.14
N ALA A 34 -23.06 -6.87 11.44
CA ALA A 34 -22.12 -7.31 12.46
C ALA A 34 -22.03 -8.86 12.52
N GLY A 35 -23.18 -9.55 12.42
CA GLY A 35 -23.22 -11.02 12.33
C GLY A 35 -22.50 -11.56 11.10
N LEU A 36 -22.69 -10.94 9.93
CA LEU A 36 -21.97 -11.29 8.69
C LEU A 36 -20.47 -11.08 8.82
N LEU A 37 -20.03 -9.93 9.35
CA LEU A 37 -18.62 -9.63 9.54
C LEU A 37 -17.96 -10.56 10.56
N ARG A 38 -18.63 -10.91 11.67
CA ARG A 38 -18.13 -11.91 12.63
C ARG A 38 -17.94 -13.29 11.99
N ARG A 39 -18.87 -13.73 11.12
CA ARG A 39 -18.72 -15.00 10.37
C ARG A 39 -17.54 -14.91 9.41
N LEU A 40 -17.42 -13.83 8.65
CA LEU A 40 -16.30 -13.60 7.74
C LEU A 40 -14.95 -13.68 8.47
N ILE A 41 -14.85 -13.09 9.66
CA ILE A 41 -13.63 -13.11 10.47
C ILE A 41 -13.36 -14.50 11.03
N SER A 42 -14.37 -15.26 11.45
CA SER A 42 -14.15 -16.63 11.94
C SER A 42 -13.44 -17.53 10.93
N GLU A 43 -13.67 -17.29 9.64
CA GLU A 43 -13.01 -17.97 8.52
C GLU A 43 -11.61 -17.41 8.22
N ASN A 44 -11.31 -16.20 8.68
CA ASN A 44 -10.08 -15.44 8.38
C ASN A 44 -9.34 -14.96 9.66
N SER A 45 -9.52 -15.64 10.78
CA SER A 45 -9.07 -15.22 12.11
C SER A 45 -7.57 -14.99 12.29
N GLN A 46 -6.75 -15.46 11.35
CA GLN A 46 -5.30 -15.24 11.35
C GLN A 46 -4.89 -13.91 10.69
N THR A 47 -5.80 -13.24 9.99
CA THR A 47 -5.49 -12.07 9.15
C THR A 47 -6.35 -10.86 9.45
N ALA A 48 -7.47 -11.05 10.15
CA ALA A 48 -8.41 -9.98 10.45
C ALA A 48 -9.11 -10.18 11.80
N ASP A 49 -9.54 -9.08 12.43
CA ASP A 49 -10.22 -9.06 13.71
C ASP A 49 -11.38 -8.04 13.71
N PHE A 50 -12.55 -8.44 14.24
CA PHE A 50 -13.71 -7.57 14.32
C PHE A 50 -13.76 -6.86 15.68
N GLN A 51 -13.50 -5.56 15.68
CA GLN A 51 -13.38 -4.76 16.89
C GLN A 51 -14.73 -4.31 17.47
N GLY A 52 -15.68 -3.96 16.60
CA GLY A 52 -16.98 -3.53 17.09
C GLY A 52 -17.95 -3.04 16.02
N ALA A 53 -19.22 -2.95 16.42
CA ALA A 53 -20.30 -2.32 15.70
C ALA A 53 -20.90 -1.21 16.57
N TYR A 54 -21.11 -0.04 16.01
CA TYR A 54 -21.46 1.19 16.72
C TYR A 54 -22.70 1.82 16.06
N PRO A 55 -23.67 2.29 16.88
CA PRO A 55 -24.93 2.83 16.36
C PRO A 55 -24.83 4.29 15.87
N ASP A 56 -23.74 4.98 16.22
CA ASP A 56 -23.54 6.39 15.87
C ASP A 56 -22.06 6.73 15.69
N PRO A 57 -21.74 7.82 14.97
CA PRO A 57 -20.37 8.24 14.69
C PRO A 57 -19.53 8.57 15.92
N GLU A 58 -20.14 9.10 16.99
CA GLU A 58 -19.43 9.46 18.21
C GLU A 58 -18.92 8.22 18.93
N ALA A 59 -19.80 7.24 19.19
CA ALA A 59 -19.42 5.95 19.78
C ALA A 59 -18.42 5.21 18.90
N PHE A 60 -18.57 5.31 17.57
CA PHE A 60 -17.63 4.73 16.63
C PHE A 60 -16.23 5.34 16.76
N LEU A 61 -16.14 6.69 16.78
CA LEU A 61 -14.84 7.37 16.91
C LEU A 61 -14.16 7.07 18.24
N GLU A 62 -14.91 7.02 19.34
CA GLU A 62 -14.38 6.61 20.64
C GLU A 62 -13.81 5.18 20.60
N GLY A 63 -14.57 4.22 20.10
CA GLY A 63 -14.13 2.82 19.99
C GLY A 63 -12.92 2.63 19.07
N VAL A 64 -12.84 3.40 17.98
CA VAL A 64 -11.68 3.37 17.07
C VAL A 64 -10.45 3.97 17.76
N VAL A 65 -10.58 5.11 18.46
CA VAL A 65 -9.46 5.77 19.15
C VAL A 65 -8.86 4.88 20.23
N ASP A 66 -9.71 4.15 20.96
CA ASP A 66 -9.28 3.28 22.06
C ASP A 66 -8.55 2.02 21.59
N SER A 67 -8.79 1.59 20.35
CA SER A 67 -8.34 0.28 19.87
C SER A 67 -7.42 0.32 18.64
N LEU A 68 -7.28 1.47 17.96
CA LEU A 68 -6.52 1.61 16.71
C LEU A 68 -5.42 2.66 16.83
N SER A 69 -4.17 2.29 16.55
CA SER A 69 -3.08 3.25 16.39
C SER A 69 -3.05 3.82 14.97
N GLU A 70 -2.37 4.97 14.76
CA GLU A 70 -2.25 5.59 13.44
C GLU A 70 -1.49 4.72 12.42
N GLU A 71 -0.68 3.77 12.91
CA GLU A 71 0.12 2.85 12.11
C GLU A 71 -0.62 1.54 11.77
N ASP A 72 -1.73 1.24 12.48
CA ASP A 72 -2.50 0.02 12.26
C ASP A 72 -3.36 0.12 11.00
N GLY A 73 -3.45 -0.97 10.25
CA GLY A 73 -4.41 -1.12 9.15
C GLY A 73 -5.81 -1.38 9.67
N ALA A 74 -6.80 -0.69 9.11
CA ALA A 74 -8.20 -0.92 9.44
C ALA A 74 -9.08 -0.95 8.19
N LEU A 75 -10.23 -1.61 8.34
CA LEU A 75 -11.31 -1.64 7.36
C LEU A 75 -12.59 -1.13 8.02
N PHE A 76 -13.01 0.06 7.65
CA PHE A 76 -14.20 0.73 8.15
C PHE A 76 -15.38 0.47 7.23
N PHE A 77 -16.46 -0.08 7.76
CA PHE A 77 -17.77 -0.17 7.12
C PHE A 77 -18.65 0.93 7.69
N LEU A 78 -19.13 1.83 6.85
CA LEU A 78 -19.86 3.03 7.27
C LEU A 78 -21.18 3.15 6.51
N ASP A 79 -22.30 3.31 7.21
CA ASP A 79 -23.48 3.84 6.56
C ASP A 79 -23.27 5.33 6.27
N ILE A 80 -23.79 5.79 5.13
CA ILE A 80 -23.80 7.20 4.76
C ILE A 80 -24.92 7.95 5.46
N CYS A 81 -26.12 7.33 5.50
CA CYS A 81 -27.32 7.95 6.04
C CYS A 81 -27.42 7.67 7.53
N LEU A 82 -27.05 8.63 8.35
CA LEU A 82 -27.13 8.60 9.82
C LEU A 82 -27.98 9.77 10.32
N PRO A 83 -29.31 9.75 10.11
CA PRO A 83 -30.17 10.93 10.22
C PRO A 83 -30.29 11.53 11.62
N GLU A 84 -30.06 10.75 12.68
CA GLU A 84 -30.13 11.22 14.07
C GLU A 84 -28.76 11.59 14.67
N ALA A 85 -27.70 11.41 13.87
CA ALA A 85 -26.33 11.70 14.33
C ALA A 85 -25.93 13.17 14.09
N SER A 86 -24.87 13.61 14.77
CA SER A 86 -24.30 14.95 14.63
C SER A 86 -23.55 15.15 13.30
N MET A 87 -23.19 14.05 12.62
CA MET A 87 -22.48 14.01 11.33
C MET A 87 -22.97 12.82 10.49
N ASP A 88 -22.89 12.94 9.18
CA ASP A 88 -23.16 11.83 8.26
C ASP A 88 -21.94 10.91 8.07
N GLY A 89 -22.15 9.79 7.37
CA GLY A 89 -21.06 8.83 7.13
C GLY A 89 -19.97 9.35 6.18
N LEU A 90 -20.24 10.36 5.34
CA LEU A 90 -19.22 10.99 4.49
C LEU A 90 -18.30 11.89 5.31
N GLU A 91 -18.87 12.66 6.24
CA GLU A 91 -18.11 13.48 7.19
C GLU A 91 -17.24 12.62 8.10
N LEU A 92 -17.83 11.52 8.65
CA LEU A 92 -17.09 10.53 9.44
C LEU A 92 -15.92 9.95 8.64
N ALA A 93 -16.16 9.53 7.39
CA ALA A 93 -15.11 9.01 6.51
C ALA A 93 -14.00 10.03 6.27
N GLY A 94 -14.34 11.33 6.16
CA GLY A 94 -13.38 12.43 6.02
C GLY A 94 -12.48 12.58 7.24
N ILE A 95 -13.01 12.43 8.44
CA ILE A 95 -12.25 12.44 9.71
C ILE A 95 -11.32 11.23 9.77
N LEU A 96 -11.84 10.02 9.49
CA LEU A 96 -11.07 8.78 9.49
C LEU A 96 -9.94 8.80 8.47
N ARG A 97 -10.17 9.31 7.28
CA ARG A 97 -9.15 9.42 6.22
C ARG A 97 -7.98 10.33 6.64
N LYS A 98 -8.27 11.41 7.36
CA LYS A 98 -7.23 12.33 7.88
C LYS A 98 -6.41 11.70 9.00
N ARG A 99 -7.08 10.97 9.92
CA ARG A 99 -6.45 10.41 11.10
C ARG A 99 -5.77 9.07 10.82
N TYR A 100 -6.38 8.23 9.98
CA TYR A 100 -5.91 6.89 9.63
C TYR A 100 -5.76 6.74 8.11
N PRO A 101 -4.77 7.39 7.49
CA PRO A 101 -4.66 7.46 6.02
C PRO A 101 -4.41 6.12 5.35
N ALA A 102 -3.80 5.14 6.05
CA ALA A 102 -3.56 3.80 5.55
C ALA A 102 -4.83 2.92 5.51
N SER A 103 -5.84 3.24 6.32
CA SER A 103 -7.05 2.43 6.47
C SER A 103 -7.92 2.45 5.22
N GLN A 104 -8.74 1.42 5.06
CA GLN A 104 -9.68 1.27 3.96
C GLN A 104 -11.10 1.59 4.42
N ILE A 105 -11.89 2.21 3.55
CA ILE A 105 -13.28 2.59 3.80
C ILE A 105 -14.18 1.88 2.81
N VAL A 106 -15.27 1.31 3.30
CA VAL A 106 -16.36 0.73 2.52
C VAL A 106 -17.65 1.37 2.98
N PHE A 107 -18.40 1.94 2.06
CA PHE A 107 -19.73 2.43 2.38
C PHE A 107 -20.77 1.31 2.26
N LEU A 108 -21.64 1.22 3.27
CA LEU A 108 -22.87 0.44 3.29
C LEU A 108 -24.02 1.42 3.27
N THR A 109 -24.83 1.50 2.23
CA THR A 109 -25.93 2.47 2.17
C THR A 109 -27.12 1.95 1.38
N SER A 110 -28.30 2.40 1.73
CA SER A 110 -29.54 2.13 0.98
C SER A 110 -29.62 2.92 -0.33
N GLU A 111 -28.80 3.97 -0.50
CA GLU A 111 -28.94 4.93 -1.59
C GLU A 111 -27.72 4.95 -2.54
N ALA A 112 -27.88 4.38 -3.72
CA ALA A 112 -26.82 4.31 -4.74
C ALA A 112 -26.32 5.69 -5.23
N GLN A 113 -27.14 6.75 -5.10
CA GLN A 113 -26.81 8.10 -5.59
C GLN A 113 -25.62 8.75 -4.86
N TYR A 114 -25.35 8.38 -3.61
CA TYR A 114 -24.22 8.93 -2.85
C TYR A 114 -22.84 8.45 -3.36
N ALA A 115 -22.80 7.44 -4.22
CA ALA A 115 -21.53 6.98 -4.81
C ALA A 115 -20.78 8.11 -5.55
N VAL A 116 -21.51 9.04 -6.18
CA VAL A 116 -20.93 10.18 -6.89
C VAL A 116 -20.28 11.16 -5.91
N GLN A 117 -20.89 11.39 -4.76
CA GLN A 117 -20.39 12.35 -3.75
C GLN A 117 -19.06 11.89 -3.13
N THR A 118 -18.80 10.58 -3.05
CA THR A 118 -17.52 10.09 -2.54
C THR A 118 -16.32 10.56 -3.36
N TYR A 119 -16.49 10.85 -4.65
CA TYR A 119 -15.48 11.44 -5.51
C TYR A 119 -15.22 12.91 -5.17
N GLU A 120 -16.25 13.68 -4.84
CA GLU A 120 -16.12 15.09 -4.47
C GLU A 120 -15.35 15.27 -3.17
N TYR A 121 -15.56 14.36 -2.20
CA TYR A 121 -14.84 14.33 -0.93
C TYR A 121 -13.44 13.72 -1.00
N ARG A 122 -13.00 13.18 -2.16
CA ARG A 122 -11.68 12.53 -2.37
C ARG A 122 -11.35 11.45 -1.33
N LEU A 123 -12.36 10.66 -0.95
CA LEU A 123 -12.25 9.70 0.16
C LEU A 123 -11.46 8.42 -0.17
N GLU A 124 -11.17 8.17 -1.45
CA GLU A 124 -10.45 6.95 -1.91
C GLU A 124 -11.02 5.66 -1.31
N VAL A 125 -12.33 5.45 -1.45
CA VAL A 125 -13.02 4.29 -0.88
C VAL A 125 -12.61 2.99 -1.56
N LEU A 126 -12.57 1.91 -0.78
CA LEU A 126 -12.26 0.57 -1.29
C LEU A 126 -13.43 -0.03 -2.08
N ASP A 127 -14.64 0.15 -1.57
CA ASP A 127 -15.87 -0.34 -2.21
C ASP A 127 -17.11 0.45 -1.74
N TYR A 128 -18.21 0.25 -2.44
CA TYR A 128 -19.52 0.85 -2.17
C TYR A 128 -20.60 -0.22 -2.27
N LEU A 129 -21.18 -0.61 -1.15
CA LEU A 129 -22.19 -1.65 -1.04
C LEU A 129 -23.58 -1.01 -0.90
N VAL A 130 -24.44 -1.23 -1.88
CA VAL A 130 -25.85 -0.88 -1.76
C VAL A 130 -26.55 -1.98 -0.95
N LYS A 131 -27.20 -1.57 0.15
CA LYS A 131 -27.97 -2.46 1.01
C LYS A 131 -29.20 -3.00 0.28
N GLU A 132 -29.45 -4.28 0.38
CA GLU A 132 -30.70 -4.87 -0.09
C GLU A 132 -31.78 -4.72 0.98
N PRO A 133 -33.06 -4.59 0.61
CA PRO A 133 -34.17 -4.61 1.57
C PRO A 133 -34.13 -5.84 2.47
N LEU A 134 -34.48 -5.69 3.75
CA LEU A 134 -34.38 -6.75 4.76
C LEU A 134 -35.13 -8.04 4.40
N ASP A 135 -36.24 -7.92 3.72
CA ASP A 135 -37.07 -9.04 3.23
C ASP A 135 -36.42 -9.85 2.09
N LEU A 136 -35.44 -9.26 1.40
CA LEU A 136 -34.69 -9.90 0.32
C LEU A 136 -33.30 -10.40 0.76
N LEU A 137 -32.86 -10.05 1.97
CA LEU A 137 -31.51 -10.41 2.47
C LEU A 137 -31.26 -11.91 2.47
N ALA A 138 -32.26 -12.74 2.81
CA ALA A 138 -32.10 -14.19 2.85
C ALA A 138 -31.77 -14.80 1.48
N SER A 139 -32.25 -14.19 0.37
CA SER A 139 -31.98 -14.64 -1.00
C SER A 139 -30.67 -14.09 -1.57
N GLY A 140 -30.17 -12.99 -1.02
CA GLY A 140 -28.94 -12.31 -1.46
C GLY A 140 -27.72 -12.57 -0.57
N GLU A 141 -27.88 -13.28 0.56
CA GLU A 141 -26.82 -13.43 1.58
C GLU A 141 -25.52 -14.05 1.02
N GLU A 142 -25.60 -15.09 0.21
CA GLU A 142 -24.44 -15.72 -0.39
C GLU A 142 -23.66 -14.75 -1.30
N LYS A 143 -24.37 -13.97 -2.10
CA LYS A 143 -23.79 -12.94 -2.96
C LYS A 143 -23.10 -11.85 -2.15
N LEU A 144 -23.73 -11.40 -1.06
CA LEU A 144 -23.18 -10.40 -0.15
C LEU A 144 -21.92 -10.94 0.57
N GLN A 145 -21.98 -12.19 1.08
CA GLN A 145 -20.82 -12.84 1.70
C GLN A 145 -19.63 -12.94 0.74
N ASN A 146 -19.85 -13.39 -0.50
CA ASN A 146 -18.82 -13.44 -1.53
C ASN A 146 -18.22 -12.05 -1.81
N ARG A 147 -19.04 -11.00 -1.80
CA ARG A 147 -18.58 -9.63 -1.99
C ARG A 147 -17.75 -9.13 -0.80
N LEU A 148 -18.16 -9.40 0.44
CA LEU A 148 -17.41 -9.08 1.65
C LEU A 148 -16.07 -9.81 1.71
N GLN A 149 -16.02 -11.11 1.32
CA GLN A 149 -14.77 -11.85 1.19
C GLN A 149 -13.80 -11.20 0.19
N ASN A 150 -14.31 -10.79 -0.98
CA ASN A 150 -13.50 -10.08 -1.98
C ASN A 150 -12.99 -8.72 -1.47
N ILE A 151 -13.80 -7.98 -0.72
CA ILE A 151 -13.41 -6.71 -0.09
C ILE A 151 -12.28 -6.96 0.92
N LEU A 152 -12.44 -7.93 1.81
CA LEU A 152 -11.42 -8.29 2.79
C LEU A 152 -10.11 -8.71 2.10
N LYS A 153 -10.20 -9.54 1.08
CA LYS A 153 -9.02 -9.95 0.28
C LYS A 153 -8.31 -8.74 -0.32
N ARG A 154 -9.04 -7.81 -0.95
CA ARG A 154 -8.47 -6.57 -1.51
C ARG A 154 -7.84 -5.68 -0.45
N CYS A 155 -8.46 -5.59 0.75
CA CYS A 155 -7.90 -4.87 1.88
C CYS A 155 -6.58 -5.48 2.33
N LEU A 156 -6.55 -6.81 2.56
CA LEU A 156 -5.34 -7.55 2.93
C LEU A 156 -4.22 -7.45 1.89
N GLU A 157 -4.57 -7.45 0.61
CA GLU A 157 -3.60 -7.22 -0.47
C GLU A 157 -3.03 -5.80 -0.39
N LYS A 158 -3.86 -4.78 -0.20
CA LYS A 158 -3.40 -3.39 -0.04
C LYS A 158 -2.52 -3.22 1.21
N GLU A 159 -2.90 -3.81 2.35
CA GLU A 159 -2.09 -3.83 3.56
C GLU A 159 -0.74 -4.50 3.31
N LYS A 160 -0.74 -5.66 2.71
CA LYS A 160 0.47 -6.40 2.35
C LYS A 160 1.37 -5.61 1.39
N TYR A 161 0.80 -4.96 0.39
CA TYR A 161 1.54 -4.11 -0.54
C TYR A 161 1.87 -2.74 0.06
N GLY A 162 1.02 -2.19 0.93
CA GLY A 162 1.25 -0.95 1.66
C GLY A 162 2.39 -1.10 2.67
N SER A 163 2.34 -2.11 3.53
CA SER A 163 3.41 -2.42 4.47
C SER A 163 4.72 -2.81 3.76
N TYR A 164 4.64 -3.54 2.64
CA TYR A 164 5.80 -3.84 1.80
C TYR A 164 6.39 -2.58 1.15
N ARG A 165 5.55 -1.61 0.73
CA ARG A 165 6.00 -0.31 0.22
C ARG A 165 6.57 0.58 1.33
N GLU A 166 5.99 0.58 2.54
CA GLU A 166 6.53 1.35 3.67
C GLU A 166 7.81 0.76 4.22
N GLN A 167 7.91 -0.57 4.34
CA GLN A 167 9.17 -1.26 4.67
C GLN A 167 10.25 -1.07 3.61
N LYS A 168 9.88 -0.76 2.36
CA LYS A 168 10.81 -0.43 1.29
C LYS A 168 11.22 1.03 1.25
N LYS A 169 10.50 1.94 1.92
CA LYS A 169 10.93 3.34 1.95
C LYS A 169 12.26 3.48 2.64
N ILE A 170 13.22 4.06 1.94
CA ILE A 170 14.55 4.36 2.49
C ILE A 170 14.63 5.82 2.89
N LYS A 171 15.38 6.11 3.95
CA LYS A 171 15.73 7.48 4.35
C LYS A 171 17.08 7.84 3.75
N LEU A 172 17.11 8.88 2.91
CA LEU A 172 18.34 9.44 2.38
C LEU A 172 18.50 10.87 2.88
N GLY A 173 19.72 11.20 3.33
CA GLY A 173 20.06 12.55 3.76
C GLY A 173 19.92 13.55 2.61
N THR A 174 19.50 14.77 2.90
CA THR A 174 19.51 15.95 2.02
C THR A 174 20.19 17.10 2.75
N LYS A 175 20.41 18.23 2.08
CA LYS A 175 20.98 19.41 2.74
C LYS A 175 20.08 19.98 3.84
N GLU A 176 18.77 19.74 3.73
CA GLU A 176 17.74 20.31 4.61
C GLU A 176 17.19 19.29 5.62
N GLY A 177 17.79 18.06 5.68
CA GLY A 177 17.34 16.99 6.56
C GLY A 177 17.39 15.61 5.90
N TYR A 178 16.26 14.96 5.74
CA TYR A 178 16.17 13.67 5.02
C TYR A 178 14.91 13.59 4.18
N ILE A 179 14.96 12.73 3.16
CA ILE A 179 13.81 12.37 2.35
C ILE A 179 13.52 10.88 2.47
N CYS A 180 12.25 10.53 2.62
CA CYS A 180 11.78 9.15 2.48
C CYS A 180 11.38 8.92 1.03
N LEU A 181 11.91 7.89 0.41
CA LEU A 181 11.58 7.53 -0.97
C LEU A 181 11.51 6.01 -1.16
N ASP A 182 10.65 5.59 -2.08
CA ASP A 182 10.59 4.21 -2.52
C ASP A 182 11.75 3.95 -3.49
N PRO A 183 12.64 2.97 -3.23
CA PRO A 183 13.68 2.59 -4.15
C PRO A 183 13.19 2.26 -5.56
N GLU A 184 11.98 1.72 -5.70
CA GLU A 184 11.40 1.40 -7.02
C GLU A 184 11.08 2.64 -7.85
N SER A 185 10.93 3.82 -7.23
CA SER A 185 10.75 5.10 -7.94
C SER A 185 12.06 5.65 -8.51
N VAL A 186 13.22 5.13 -8.10
CA VAL A 186 14.53 5.61 -8.53
C VAL A 186 14.99 4.85 -9.77
N PHE A 187 15.35 5.56 -10.83
CA PHE A 187 15.93 5.00 -12.06
C PHE A 187 17.42 4.76 -11.93
N CYS A 188 18.14 5.77 -11.48
CA CYS A 188 19.57 5.69 -11.25
C CYS A 188 20.04 6.75 -10.25
N ALA A 189 21.28 6.58 -9.78
CA ALA A 189 21.99 7.56 -8.99
C ALA A 189 23.36 7.80 -9.62
N ASN A 190 23.73 9.07 -9.81
CA ASN A 190 25.02 9.48 -10.37
C ASN A 190 25.84 10.24 -9.34
N ALA A 191 27.13 9.97 -9.28
CA ALA A 191 28.06 10.78 -8.50
C ALA A 191 28.19 12.19 -9.13
N VAL A 192 28.04 13.22 -8.30
CA VAL A 192 28.28 14.60 -8.72
C VAL A 192 29.77 14.89 -8.50
N LYS A 193 30.51 15.14 -9.59
CA LYS A 193 31.92 15.47 -9.52
C LYS A 193 32.14 16.67 -8.60
N GLU A 194 33.19 16.62 -7.77
CA GLU A 194 33.68 17.73 -6.90
C GLU A 194 32.79 18.07 -5.69
N ARG A 195 31.68 17.35 -5.42
CA ARG A 195 30.75 17.74 -4.35
C ARG A 195 30.50 16.69 -3.27
N HIS A 196 31.11 15.51 -3.33
CA HIS A 196 30.79 14.38 -2.43
C HIS A 196 29.28 14.15 -2.25
N GLN A 197 28.55 14.24 -3.34
CA GLN A 197 27.09 14.13 -3.41
C GLN A 197 26.71 13.22 -4.55
N ILE A 198 25.49 12.69 -4.48
CA ILE A 198 24.87 11.99 -5.58
C ILE A 198 23.63 12.73 -6.07
N GLU A 199 23.29 12.54 -7.32
CA GLU A 199 22.04 12.96 -7.94
C GLU A 199 21.21 11.72 -8.22
N LEU A 200 20.06 11.58 -7.53
CA LEU A 200 19.08 10.52 -7.79
C LEU A 200 18.09 10.99 -8.84
N TYR A 201 17.79 10.15 -9.79
CA TYR A 201 16.85 10.40 -10.87
C TYR A 201 15.56 9.60 -10.64
N LEU A 202 14.44 10.29 -10.48
CA LEU A 202 13.10 9.76 -10.37
C LEU A 202 12.29 10.15 -11.63
N ASP A 203 11.04 9.68 -11.77
CA ASP A 203 10.20 9.91 -12.96
C ASP A 203 10.13 11.39 -13.39
N HIS A 204 9.89 12.29 -12.44
CA HIS A 204 9.63 13.69 -12.74
C HIS A 204 10.52 14.68 -11.97
N ARG A 205 11.49 14.18 -11.22
CA ARG A 205 12.37 15.02 -10.40
C ARG A 205 13.75 14.43 -10.18
N LYS A 206 14.68 15.31 -9.83
CA LYS A 206 16.01 14.96 -9.35
C LYS A 206 16.16 15.34 -7.89
N ILE A 207 16.93 14.54 -7.16
CA ILE A 207 17.21 14.80 -5.75
C ILE A 207 18.72 14.75 -5.55
N LEU A 208 19.26 15.81 -4.94
CA LEU A 208 20.65 15.85 -4.49
C LEU A 208 20.74 15.30 -3.06
N SER A 209 21.65 14.37 -2.84
CA SER A 209 21.88 13.78 -1.52
C SER A 209 23.38 13.81 -1.18
N PRO A 210 23.78 14.27 0.05
CA PRO A 210 25.17 14.32 0.48
C PRO A 210 25.66 12.95 0.99
N VAL A 211 25.39 11.90 0.22
CA VAL A 211 25.86 10.55 0.48
C VAL A 211 26.73 10.06 -0.67
N THR A 212 27.52 9.01 -0.44
CA THR A 212 28.29 8.34 -1.49
C THR A 212 27.42 7.35 -2.25
N LEU A 213 27.83 6.93 -3.46
CA LEU A 213 27.13 5.88 -4.22
C LEU A 213 27.11 4.53 -3.49
N ASP A 214 28.14 4.22 -2.71
CA ASP A 214 28.17 2.99 -1.90
C ASP A 214 27.15 3.04 -0.76
N GLN A 215 27.03 4.19 -0.07
CA GLN A 215 25.99 4.40 0.93
C GLN A 215 24.59 4.31 0.30
N ALA A 216 24.41 4.93 -0.87
CA ALA A 216 23.15 4.84 -1.61
C ALA A 216 22.83 3.39 -2.03
N LYS A 217 23.83 2.62 -2.50
CA LYS A 217 23.66 1.20 -2.85
C LYS A 217 23.21 0.37 -1.64
N ASN A 218 23.79 0.62 -0.47
CA ASN A 218 23.38 -0.08 0.75
C ASN A 218 21.93 0.23 1.16
N CYS A 219 21.50 1.49 1.01
CA CYS A 219 20.12 1.88 1.27
C CYS A 219 19.13 1.38 0.21
N LEU A 220 19.48 1.49 -1.08
CA LEU A 220 18.62 1.12 -2.21
C LEU A 220 18.49 -0.39 -2.40
N GLY A 221 19.44 -1.18 -1.89
CA GLY A 221 19.38 -2.63 -1.85
C GLY A 221 19.79 -3.32 -3.15
N ASP A 222 19.53 -4.64 -3.22
CA ASP A 222 20.04 -5.53 -4.29
C ASP A 222 19.44 -5.31 -5.66
N GLY A 223 18.30 -4.62 -5.75
CA GLY A 223 17.70 -4.20 -7.02
C GLY A 223 18.56 -3.20 -7.82
N PHE A 224 19.63 -2.66 -7.22
CA PHE A 224 20.51 -1.68 -7.86
C PHE A 224 21.89 -2.27 -8.14
N ARG A 225 22.49 -1.85 -9.24
CA ARG A 225 23.83 -2.29 -9.67
C ARG A 225 24.65 -1.13 -10.19
N PHE A 226 25.94 -1.11 -9.86
CA PHE A 226 26.87 -0.21 -10.53
C PHE A 226 27.01 -0.59 -12.01
N CYS A 227 26.73 0.34 -12.92
CA CYS A 227 27.07 0.16 -14.33
C CYS A 227 28.48 0.68 -14.61
N ASN A 228 28.94 1.66 -13.82
CA ASN A 228 30.32 2.13 -13.76
C ASN A 228 30.62 2.75 -12.39
N LYS A 229 31.84 3.22 -12.17
CA LYS A 229 32.29 3.81 -10.88
C LYS A 229 31.50 5.06 -10.42
N SER A 230 30.75 5.69 -11.34
CA SER A 230 30.04 6.95 -11.08
C SER A 230 28.53 6.84 -11.24
N CYS A 231 28.01 5.65 -11.58
CA CYS A 231 26.59 5.45 -11.83
C CYS A 231 26.09 4.12 -11.28
N LEU A 232 25.01 4.20 -10.50
CA LEU A 232 24.26 3.09 -9.94
C LEU A 232 22.86 3.06 -10.61
N VAL A 233 22.45 1.94 -11.19
CA VAL A 233 21.18 1.81 -11.93
C VAL A 233 20.24 0.82 -11.27
N ASN A 234 18.94 1.11 -11.34
CA ASN A 234 17.90 0.18 -10.95
C ASN A 234 17.75 -0.89 -12.06
N LEU A 235 18.00 -2.13 -11.72
CA LEU A 235 17.92 -3.25 -12.64
C LEU A 235 16.51 -3.43 -13.23
N LYS A 236 15.47 -3.19 -12.45
CA LYS A 236 14.07 -3.30 -12.88
C LYS A 236 13.65 -2.21 -13.88
N LYS A 237 14.41 -1.12 -13.95
CA LYS A 237 14.13 0.04 -14.82
C LYS A 237 14.96 0.03 -16.11
N ILE A 238 15.68 -1.05 -16.38
CA ILE A 238 16.45 -1.18 -17.62
C ILE A 238 15.51 -1.57 -18.76
N ARG A 239 15.39 -0.71 -19.76
CA ARG A 239 14.63 -0.93 -20.99
C ARG A 239 15.39 -1.79 -22.00
N SER A 240 16.69 -1.50 -22.20
CA SER A 240 17.53 -2.22 -23.14
C SER A 240 19.02 -2.07 -22.80
N VAL A 241 19.82 -3.02 -23.27
CA VAL A 241 21.28 -3.04 -23.08
C VAL A 241 21.97 -3.25 -24.43
N ASP A 242 22.83 -2.32 -24.82
CA ASP A 242 23.75 -2.46 -25.94
C ASP A 242 25.15 -2.80 -25.42
N LEU A 243 25.49 -4.07 -25.50
CA LEU A 243 26.79 -4.56 -24.99
C LEU A 243 27.94 -4.20 -25.93
N LYS A 244 27.68 -3.95 -27.24
CA LYS A 244 28.70 -3.61 -28.24
C LYS A 244 29.18 -2.18 -28.04
N GLU A 245 28.23 -1.27 -27.88
CA GLU A 245 28.49 0.14 -27.60
C GLU A 245 28.67 0.41 -26.07
N ARG A 246 28.40 -0.60 -25.21
CA ARG A 246 28.50 -0.53 -23.77
C ARG A 246 27.64 0.55 -23.13
N PHE A 247 26.38 0.58 -23.54
CA PHE A 247 25.35 1.44 -22.94
C PHE A 247 24.13 0.63 -22.52
N LEU A 248 23.45 1.13 -21.52
CA LEU A 248 22.10 0.71 -21.19
C LEU A 248 21.14 1.91 -21.25
N TRP A 249 19.90 1.62 -21.60
CA TRP A 249 18.83 2.59 -21.63
C TRP A 249 17.84 2.26 -20.54
N LEU A 250 17.43 3.27 -19.77
CA LEU A 250 16.39 3.18 -18.76
C LEU A 250 15.03 3.51 -19.37
N GLU A 251 13.94 3.09 -18.73
CA GLU A 251 12.56 3.32 -19.18
C GLU A 251 12.25 4.81 -19.38
N ASN A 252 12.83 5.71 -18.56
CA ASN A 252 12.70 7.16 -18.68
C ASN A 252 13.56 7.79 -19.80
N GLY A 253 14.19 6.99 -20.65
CA GLY A 253 15.00 7.44 -21.77
C GLY A 253 16.46 7.81 -21.43
N MET A 254 16.85 7.71 -20.17
CA MET A 254 18.25 7.98 -19.77
C MET A 254 19.18 6.88 -20.28
N ARG A 255 20.37 7.29 -20.72
CA ARG A 255 21.45 6.41 -21.17
C ARG A 255 22.58 6.38 -20.13
N CYS A 256 23.00 5.18 -19.71
CA CYS A 256 24.09 4.98 -18.78
C CYS A 256 25.21 4.15 -19.41
N GLU A 257 26.46 4.57 -19.26
CA GLU A 257 27.62 3.85 -19.77
C GLU A 257 27.94 2.64 -18.89
N ILE A 258 28.28 1.50 -19.52
CA ILE A 258 28.71 0.27 -18.85
C ILE A 258 30.24 0.19 -18.88
N SER A 259 30.86 0.11 -17.70
CA SER A 259 32.30 -0.12 -17.62
C SER A 259 32.66 -1.53 -18.08
N PHE A 260 33.89 -1.71 -18.58
CA PHE A 260 34.37 -3.03 -19.01
C PHE A 260 34.19 -4.14 -17.98
N ARG A 261 34.33 -3.82 -16.70
CA ARG A 261 34.18 -4.77 -15.59
C ARG A 261 32.75 -5.27 -15.42
N GLU A 262 31.76 -4.44 -15.74
CA GLU A 262 30.34 -4.76 -15.57
C GLU A 262 29.68 -5.39 -16.82
N VAL A 263 30.35 -5.38 -17.99
CA VAL A 263 29.82 -5.97 -19.24
C VAL A 263 29.38 -7.44 -19.04
N GLN A 264 30.18 -8.23 -18.32
CA GLN A 264 29.84 -9.64 -18.10
C GLN A 264 28.56 -9.83 -17.29
N PHE A 265 28.34 -8.96 -16.28
CA PHE A 265 27.12 -8.98 -15.50
C PHE A 265 25.91 -8.68 -16.38
N PHE A 266 25.92 -7.57 -17.12
CA PHE A 266 24.82 -7.17 -17.98
C PHE A 266 24.56 -8.14 -19.13
N LYS A 267 25.58 -8.86 -19.60
CA LYS A 267 25.43 -9.96 -20.58
C LYS A 267 24.62 -11.13 -20.01
N LYS A 268 24.86 -11.50 -18.74
CA LYS A 268 24.09 -12.55 -18.05
C LYS A 268 22.67 -12.08 -17.74
N TYR A 269 22.53 -10.85 -17.28
CA TYR A 269 21.25 -10.23 -16.96
C TYR A 269 20.31 -10.18 -18.16
N GLY A 270 20.79 -9.74 -19.32
CA GLY A 270 19.98 -9.69 -20.56
C GLY A 270 19.50 -11.06 -21.05
N ARG A 271 20.23 -12.14 -20.75
CA ARG A 271 19.80 -13.52 -21.11
C ARG A 271 18.71 -14.05 -20.20
N GLN A 272 18.60 -13.56 -18.97
CA GLN A 272 17.58 -13.98 -17.99
C GLN A 272 16.24 -13.27 -18.18
N GLN A 273 16.21 -12.13 -18.86
CA GLN A 273 14.99 -11.35 -19.16
C GLN A 273 14.36 -11.67 -20.51
N GLY A 274 15.04 -12.41 -21.37
CA GLY A 274 14.62 -12.76 -22.74
C GLY A 274 14.20 -14.22 -22.94
N GLY A 275 13.87 -14.94 -21.83
CA GLY A 275 13.37 -16.32 -21.85
C GLY A 275 11.87 -16.38 -21.60
#